data_6620743c81db426c6a9e51a8c43fcfd9
#
_entry.id   6620743c81db426c6a9e51a8c43fcfd9
#
_cell.length_a   1.000
_cell.length_b   1.000
_cell.length_c   1.000
_cell.angle_alpha   90.00
_cell.angle_beta   90.00
_cell.angle_gamma   90.00
#
_symmetry.space_group_name_H-M   'P 1'
#
loop_
_entity.id
_entity.type
_entity.pdbx_description
1 polymer ?
#
loop_
_entity_poly.entity_id
_entity_poly.type
_entity_poly.pdbx_seq_one_letter_code
_entity_poly.pdbx_strand_id
1 'polypeptide(L)'
;MDGGIPLDSLLMQGRRIKELLHLKDGMSVYDVGCGAGANLYLMQRDGIAVGGTDYAAPLVETARKVLPDARELTCGEADAFDTALKYDAAISNSVFSYFPSEEFAERVLTRMLEKTTGAIGLIDLHDADKEEDFLAYRRATIPDYDERYKGLRKFFYCRAFFEDFARAHDLNINFPAIEMEDYWNTPFVFNVFMYRK
;
A
#
# COMPACT_ATOMS: atom_id res chain seq x y z
N MET A 1 1.32 15.50 -20.28
CA MET A 1 0.71 14.20 -20.57
C MET A 1 0.19 13.67 -19.24
N ASP A 2 -1.12 13.77 -19.02
CA ASP A 2 -1.77 13.14 -17.87
C ASP A 2 -1.96 11.66 -18.19
N GLY A 3 -0.86 10.92 -18.20
CA GLY A 3 -0.88 9.47 -18.36
C GLY A 3 -1.36 8.82 -17.08
N GLY A 4 -2.66 8.59 -16.96
CA GLY A 4 -3.17 7.64 -15.97
C GLY A 4 -2.51 6.28 -16.19
N ILE A 5 -2.34 5.49 -15.11
CA ILE A 5 -1.80 4.13 -15.24
C ILE A 5 -2.74 3.32 -16.15
N PRO A 6 -2.23 2.66 -17.19
CA PRO A 6 -3.06 1.81 -18.07
C PRO A 6 -3.79 0.74 -17.27
N LEU A 7 -5.03 0.43 -17.65
CA LEU A 7 -5.83 -0.58 -16.95
C LEU A 7 -5.13 -1.95 -16.91
N ASP A 8 -4.48 -2.33 -17.99
CA ASP A 8 -3.75 -3.61 -18.06
C ASP A 8 -2.58 -3.67 -17.06
N SER A 9 -1.88 -2.55 -16.85
CA SER A 9 -0.82 -2.45 -15.84
C SER A 9 -1.37 -2.57 -14.42
N LEU A 10 -2.52 -1.96 -14.13
CA LEU A 10 -3.22 -2.14 -12.84
C LEU A 10 -3.67 -3.59 -12.62
N LEU A 11 -4.20 -4.23 -13.66
CA LEU A 11 -4.60 -5.65 -13.60
C LEU A 11 -3.40 -6.57 -13.37
N MET A 12 -2.27 -6.30 -14.03
CA MET A 12 -1.02 -7.05 -13.84
C MET A 12 -0.48 -6.85 -12.42
N GLN A 13 -0.43 -5.62 -11.91
CA GLN A 13 -0.04 -5.33 -10.54
C GLN A 13 -0.91 -6.08 -9.54
N GLY A 14 -2.25 -6.01 -9.69
CA GLY A 14 -3.20 -6.70 -8.81
C GLY A 14 -2.98 -8.21 -8.78
N ARG A 15 -2.75 -8.85 -9.94
CA ARG A 15 -2.42 -10.28 -10.01
C ARG A 15 -1.12 -10.60 -9.28
N ARG A 16 -0.07 -9.79 -9.52
CA ARG A 16 1.23 -10.00 -8.88
C ARG A 16 1.18 -9.83 -7.37
N ILE A 17 0.46 -8.82 -6.86
CA ILE A 17 0.23 -8.62 -5.43
C ILE A 17 -0.49 -9.85 -4.83
N LYS A 18 -1.53 -10.34 -5.49
CA LYS A 18 -2.29 -11.52 -5.06
C LYS A 18 -1.42 -12.78 -4.99
N GLU A 19 -0.56 -13.02 -5.99
CA GLU A 19 0.41 -14.11 -5.98
C GLU A 19 1.41 -14.00 -4.82
N LEU A 20 1.98 -12.82 -4.62
CA LEU A 20 2.95 -12.55 -3.55
C LEU A 20 2.32 -12.68 -2.14
N LEU A 21 1.04 -12.37 -1.99
CA LEU A 21 0.30 -12.56 -0.74
C LEU A 21 -0.24 -13.98 -0.58
N HIS A 22 -0.01 -14.87 -1.57
CA HIS A 22 -0.54 -16.23 -1.63
C HIS A 22 -2.08 -16.31 -1.53
N LEU A 23 -2.78 -15.24 -1.96
CA LEU A 23 -4.24 -15.16 -1.90
C LEU A 23 -4.89 -16.07 -2.93
N LYS A 24 -5.95 -16.77 -2.49
CA LYS A 24 -6.77 -17.67 -3.30
C LYS A 24 -8.25 -17.33 -3.09
N ASP A 25 -9.10 -17.83 -3.97
CA ASP A 25 -10.55 -17.76 -3.82
C ASP A 25 -10.99 -18.22 -2.42
N GLY A 26 -11.90 -17.47 -1.81
CA GLY A 26 -12.38 -17.68 -0.45
C GLY A 26 -11.52 -17.11 0.68
N MET A 27 -10.28 -16.66 0.39
CA MET A 27 -9.44 -15.93 1.35
C MET A 27 -9.86 -14.47 1.47
N SER A 28 -9.20 -13.73 2.38
CA SER A 28 -9.56 -12.35 2.70
C SER A 28 -8.34 -11.42 2.76
N VAL A 29 -8.55 -10.14 2.37
CA VAL A 29 -7.51 -9.10 2.40
C VAL A 29 -8.05 -7.81 2.99
N TYR A 30 -7.21 -7.14 3.79
CA TYR A 30 -7.47 -5.82 4.36
C TYR A 30 -6.51 -4.79 3.75
N ASP A 31 -7.03 -3.66 3.26
CA ASP A 31 -6.24 -2.59 2.62
C ASP A 31 -6.19 -1.34 3.52
N VAL A 32 -4.98 -0.96 3.93
CA VAL A 32 -4.72 0.24 4.73
C VAL A 32 -4.38 1.39 3.79
N GLY A 33 -5.26 2.39 3.75
CA GLY A 33 -5.25 3.45 2.75
C GLY A 33 -5.96 3.00 1.46
N CYS A 34 -7.12 2.37 1.58
CA CYS A 34 -7.84 1.75 0.47
C CYS A 34 -8.42 2.73 -0.56
N GLY A 35 -8.42 4.03 -0.25
CA GLY A 35 -8.99 5.06 -1.12
C GLY A 35 -10.42 4.75 -1.54
N ALA A 36 -10.70 4.87 -2.83
CA ALA A 36 -12.01 4.53 -3.42
C ALA A 36 -12.21 3.02 -3.68
N GLY A 37 -11.27 2.15 -3.24
CA GLY A 37 -11.42 0.71 -3.28
C GLY A 37 -10.93 0.03 -4.57
N ALA A 38 -10.11 0.68 -5.39
CA ALA A 38 -9.69 0.13 -6.69
C ALA A 38 -8.98 -1.24 -6.57
N ASN A 39 -7.99 -1.37 -5.68
CA ASN A 39 -7.31 -2.65 -5.44
C ASN A 39 -8.27 -3.72 -4.91
N LEU A 40 -9.12 -3.35 -3.95
CA LEU A 40 -10.10 -4.23 -3.34
C LEU A 40 -11.13 -4.73 -4.35
N TYR A 41 -11.56 -3.86 -5.28
CA TYR A 41 -12.48 -4.24 -6.35
C TYR A 41 -11.91 -5.34 -7.25
N LEU A 42 -10.64 -5.22 -7.64
CA LEU A 42 -9.97 -6.25 -8.45
C LEU A 42 -9.86 -7.57 -7.69
N MET A 43 -9.56 -7.53 -6.40
CA MET A 43 -9.45 -8.71 -5.54
C MET A 43 -10.81 -9.37 -5.30
N GLN A 44 -11.87 -8.59 -5.05
CA GLN A 44 -13.22 -9.11 -4.85
C GLN A 44 -13.74 -9.83 -6.10
N ARG A 45 -13.44 -9.35 -7.30
CA ARG A 45 -13.76 -10.02 -8.57
C ARG A 45 -13.12 -11.40 -8.70
N ASP A 46 -12.02 -11.63 -8.03
CA ASP A 46 -11.28 -12.89 -7.99
C ASP A 46 -11.67 -13.78 -6.78
N GLY A 47 -12.82 -13.51 -6.16
CA GLY A 47 -13.36 -14.29 -5.05
C GLY A 47 -12.72 -14.03 -3.69
N ILE A 48 -11.91 -12.97 -3.55
CA ILE A 48 -11.27 -12.59 -2.29
C ILE A 48 -12.25 -11.71 -1.49
N ALA A 49 -12.51 -12.05 -0.23
CA ALA A 49 -13.27 -11.21 0.68
C ALA A 49 -12.42 -9.98 1.08
N VAL A 50 -13.00 -8.79 1.03
CA VAL A 50 -12.25 -7.54 1.17
C VAL A 50 -12.70 -6.70 2.35
N GLY A 51 -11.79 -5.91 2.90
CA GLY A 51 -12.04 -4.86 3.87
C GLY A 51 -10.95 -3.80 3.78
N GLY A 52 -11.16 -2.65 4.40
CA GLY A 52 -10.14 -1.60 4.38
C GLY A 52 -10.48 -0.38 5.21
N THR A 53 -9.48 0.50 5.32
CA THR A 53 -9.60 1.80 5.96
C THR A 53 -8.94 2.88 5.09
N ASP A 54 -9.51 4.09 5.15
CA ASP A 54 -8.88 5.30 4.59
C ASP A 54 -9.29 6.51 5.43
N TYR A 55 -8.43 7.52 5.53
CA TYR A 55 -8.74 8.73 6.28
C TYR A 55 -9.68 9.69 5.52
N ALA A 56 -9.77 9.58 4.20
CA ALA A 56 -10.55 10.45 3.33
C ALA A 56 -12.02 9.99 3.23
N ALA A 57 -12.90 10.56 4.01
CA ALA A 57 -14.33 10.19 4.04
C ALA A 57 -14.99 10.11 2.65
N PRO A 58 -14.78 11.05 1.69
CA PRO A 58 -15.37 10.94 0.36
C PRO A 58 -14.90 9.72 -0.44
N LEU A 59 -13.65 9.28 -0.23
CA LEU A 59 -13.11 8.08 -0.87
C LEU A 59 -13.74 6.82 -0.27
N VAL A 60 -13.85 6.75 1.05
CA VAL A 60 -14.52 5.63 1.75
C VAL A 60 -16.00 5.52 1.35
N GLU A 61 -16.70 6.63 1.19
CA GLU A 61 -18.08 6.63 0.69
C GLU A 61 -18.18 6.07 -0.73
N THR A 62 -17.19 6.38 -1.59
CA THR A 62 -17.10 5.81 -2.93
C THR A 62 -16.80 4.31 -2.86
N ALA A 63 -15.84 3.91 -2.04
CA ALA A 63 -15.52 2.49 -1.82
C ALA A 63 -16.74 1.69 -1.37
N ARG A 64 -17.54 2.19 -0.43
CA ARG A 64 -18.78 1.53 0.03
C ARG A 64 -19.83 1.33 -1.08
N LYS A 65 -19.91 2.26 -2.03
CA LYS A 65 -20.81 2.12 -3.20
C LYS A 65 -20.31 1.08 -4.19
N VAL A 66 -18.98 0.99 -4.37
CA VAL A 66 -18.34 0.07 -5.33
C VAL A 66 -18.22 -1.35 -4.77
N LEU A 67 -18.08 -1.48 -3.44
CA LEU A 67 -17.84 -2.72 -2.72
C LEU A 67 -18.92 -2.96 -1.65
N PRO A 68 -20.20 -3.14 -2.03
CA PRO A 68 -21.29 -3.29 -1.08
C PRO A 68 -21.15 -4.56 -0.20
N ASP A 69 -20.43 -5.58 -0.66
CA ASP A 69 -20.19 -6.84 0.03
C ASP A 69 -18.85 -6.86 0.79
N ALA A 70 -18.16 -5.72 0.93
CA ALA A 70 -16.95 -5.65 1.75
C ALA A 70 -17.28 -5.97 3.21
N ARG A 71 -16.40 -6.76 3.88
CA ARG A 71 -16.60 -7.15 5.30
C ARG A 71 -16.61 -5.96 6.23
N GLU A 72 -15.78 -4.95 5.94
CA GLU A 72 -15.74 -3.64 6.61
C GLU A 72 -15.07 -2.60 5.71
N LEU A 73 -15.57 -1.36 5.74
CA LEU A 73 -14.91 -0.18 5.16
C LEU A 73 -15.05 0.95 6.17
N THR A 74 -13.94 1.36 6.75
CA THR A 74 -13.88 2.33 7.84
C THR A 74 -13.20 3.62 7.41
N CYS A 75 -13.64 4.74 7.97
CA CYS A 75 -12.99 6.03 7.79
C CYS A 75 -12.20 6.35 9.05
N GLY A 76 -10.88 6.50 8.95
CA GLY A 76 -10.02 6.78 10.10
C GLY A 76 -8.53 6.75 9.75
N GLU A 77 -7.72 7.10 10.74
CA GLU A 77 -6.27 7.09 10.61
C GLU A 77 -5.71 5.68 10.42
N ALA A 78 -4.60 5.59 9.68
CA ALA A 78 -3.96 4.32 9.33
C ALA A 78 -3.42 3.54 10.54
N ASP A 79 -3.18 4.18 11.68
CA ASP A 79 -2.74 3.56 12.93
C ASP A 79 -3.86 3.32 13.95
N ALA A 80 -5.15 3.51 13.58
CA ALA A 80 -6.28 3.50 14.52
C ALA A 80 -7.43 2.53 14.16
N PHE A 81 -7.33 1.75 13.06
CA PHE A 81 -8.37 0.80 12.67
C PHE A 81 -8.49 -0.38 13.66
N ASP A 82 -9.69 -0.94 13.78
CA ASP A 82 -9.95 -2.12 14.62
C ASP A 82 -9.27 -3.38 14.08
N THR A 83 -8.64 -4.14 14.96
CA THR A 83 -7.94 -5.39 14.62
C THR A 83 -8.66 -6.67 15.04
N ALA A 84 -9.89 -6.58 15.60
CA ALA A 84 -10.65 -7.73 16.08
C ALA A 84 -11.01 -8.72 14.93
N LEU A 85 -11.55 -8.20 13.83
CA LEU A 85 -11.82 -9.02 12.64
C LEU A 85 -10.52 -9.28 11.90
N LYS A 86 -10.15 -10.56 11.73
CA LYS A 86 -8.90 -10.97 11.07
C LYS A 86 -9.09 -11.24 9.59
N TYR A 87 -7.99 -11.06 8.86
CA TYR A 87 -7.86 -11.31 7.43
C TYR A 87 -6.66 -12.23 7.16
N ASP A 88 -6.66 -12.92 6.02
CA ASP A 88 -5.54 -13.78 5.62
C ASP A 88 -4.32 -12.95 5.21
N ALA A 89 -4.53 -11.76 4.64
CA ALA A 89 -3.45 -10.82 4.32
C ALA A 89 -3.87 -9.38 4.58
N ALA A 90 -2.87 -8.50 4.71
CA ALA A 90 -3.05 -7.05 4.71
C ALA A 90 -2.16 -6.40 3.64
N ILE A 91 -2.65 -5.35 2.99
CA ILE A 91 -1.89 -4.56 2.03
C ILE A 91 -1.92 -3.07 2.38
N SER A 92 -0.95 -2.34 1.85
CA SER A 92 -0.99 -0.89 1.74
C SER A 92 -0.25 -0.49 0.46
N ASN A 93 -0.90 0.24 -0.43
CA ASN A 93 -0.37 0.60 -1.74
C ASN A 93 -0.27 2.11 -1.90
N SER A 94 0.93 2.65 -2.11
CA SER A 94 1.23 4.08 -2.31
C SER A 94 0.83 4.99 -1.12
N VAL A 95 0.80 4.47 0.11
CA VAL A 95 0.31 5.19 1.31
C VAL A 95 1.44 5.60 2.24
N PHE A 96 2.40 4.72 2.50
CA PHE A 96 3.45 4.91 3.49
C PHE A 96 4.28 6.18 3.27
N SER A 97 4.45 6.61 2.02
CA SER A 97 5.16 7.86 1.70
C SER A 97 4.48 9.13 2.21
N TYR A 98 3.24 9.04 2.70
CA TYR A 98 2.51 10.17 3.31
C TYR A 98 2.57 10.18 4.84
N PHE A 99 3.16 9.17 5.46
CA PHE A 99 3.27 9.12 6.91
C PHE A 99 4.28 10.15 7.43
N PRO A 100 4.05 10.69 8.65
CA PRO A 100 4.87 11.77 9.18
C PRO A 100 6.25 11.30 9.68
N SER A 101 6.40 10.03 10.05
CA SER A 101 7.65 9.48 10.60
C SER A 101 7.69 7.94 10.56
N GLU A 102 8.88 7.37 10.81
CA GLU A 102 9.08 5.91 10.96
C GLU A 102 8.28 5.36 12.15
N GLU A 103 8.18 6.09 13.27
CA GLU A 103 7.41 5.64 14.44
C GLU A 103 5.91 5.52 14.11
N PHE A 104 5.38 6.40 13.26
CA PHE A 104 4.01 6.26 12.77
C PHE A 104 3.87 5.03 11.87
N ALA A 105 4.80 4.84 10.95
CA ALA A 105 4.84 3.68 10.06
C ALA A 105 4.94 2.36 10.85
N GLU A 106 5.75 2.30 11.90
CA GLU A 106 5.88 1.15 12.79
C GLU A 106 4.57 0.82 13.51
N ARG A 107 3.84 1.83 14.01
CA ARG A 107 2.50 1.61 14.60
C ARG A 107 1.52 1.05 13.57
N VAL A 108 1.53 1.57 12.33
CA VAL A 108 0.68 1.04 11.25
C VAL A 108 1.06 -0.40 10.93
N LEU A 109 2.35 -0.73 10.79
CA LEU A 109 2.84 -2.10 10.56
C LEU A 109 2.40 -3.05 11.68
N THR A 110 2.52 -2.63 12.94
CA THR A 110 2.08 -3.40 14.10
C THR A 110 0.58 -3.71 14.01
N ARG A 111 -0.24 -2.71 13.67
CA ARG A 111 -1.68 -2.91 13.48
C ARG A 111 -2.00 -3.81 12.28
N MET A 112 -1.26 -3.69 11.17
CA MET A 112 -1.40 -4.61 10.03
C MET A 112 -1.04 -6.04 10.43
N LEU A 113 0.01 -6.23 11.23
CA LEU A 113 0.40 -7.53 11.76
C LEU A 113 -0.66 -8.11 12.70
N GLU A 114 -1.27 -7.30 13.54
CA GLU A 114 -2.39 -7.70 14.38
C GLU A 114 -3.65 -8.02 13.56
N LYS A 115 -3.90 -7.31 12.47
CA LYS A 115 -5.08 -7.47 11.60
C LYS A 115 -5.03 -8.74 10.77
N THR A 116 -3.84 -9.25 10.44
CA THR A 116 -3.66 -10.39 9.54
C THR A 116 -3.15 -11.65 10.25
N THR A 117 -3.53 -12.82 9.72
CA THR A 117 -3.02 -14.12 10.15
C THR A 117 -1.89 -14.66 9.26
N GLY A 118 -1.64 -14.05 8.10
CA GLY A 118 -0.70 -14.54 7.09
C GLY A 118 0.31 -13.49 6.64
N ALA A 119 0.07 -12.86 5.51
CA ALA A 119 1.04 -11.99 4.84
C ALA A 119 0.70 -10.50 4.93
N ILE A 120 1.75 -9.67 4.88
CA ILE A 120 1.64 -8.21 4.72
C ILE A 120 2.37 -7.83 3.44
N GLY A 121 1.72 -7.03 2.58
CA GLY A 121 2.31 -6.44 1.38
C GLY A 121 2.30 -4.92 1.44
N LEU A 122 3.46 -4.30 1.27
CA LEU A 122 3.62 -2.87 1.14
C LEU A 122 4.12 -2.56 -0.27
N ILE A 123 3.39 -1.76 -0.99
CA ILE A 123 3.62 -1.50 -2.41
C ILE A 123 3.90 0.00 -2.60
N ASP A 124 4.84 0.31 -3.51
CA ASP A 124 5.17 1.67 -3.91
C ASP A 124 5.74 2.51 -2.74
N LEU A 125 6.71 1.93 -2.02
CA LEU A 125 7.46 2.62 -0.96
C LEU A 125 8.58 3.45 -1.57
N HIS A 126 8.65 4.74 -1.25
CA HIS A 126 9.73 5.60 -1.74
C HIS A 126 11.06 5.20 -1.11
N ASP A 127 12.07 4.93 -1.95
CA ASP A 127 13.41 4.48 -1.57
C ASP A 127 14.29 5.66 -1.15
N ALA A 128 14.84 5.62 0.07
CA ALA A 128 15.71 6.68 0.59
C ALA A 128 16.98 6.85 -0.25
N ASP A 129 17.50 5.76 -0.84
CA ASP A 129 18.65 5.80 -1.74
C ASP A 129 18.33 6.49 -3.09
N LYS A 130 17.06 6.78 -3.35
CA LYS A 130 16.54 7.40 -4.58
C LYS A 130 15.88 8.77 -4.36
N GLU A 131 15.96 9.35 -3.15
CA GLU A 131 15.31 10.63 -2.84
C GLU A 131 15.83 11.76 -3.76
N GLU A 132 17.12 11.87 -3.96
CA GLU A 132 17.70 12.92 -4.81
C GLU A 132 17.28 12.75 -6.28
N ASP A 133 17.34 11.51 -6.81
CA ASP A 133 16.92 11.19 -8.17
C ASP A 133 15.42 11.49 -8.37
N PHE A 134 14.58 11.13 -7.40
CA PHE A 134 13.14 11.43 -7.41
C PHE A 134 12.89 12.94 -7.45
N LEU A 135 13.51 13.71 -6.57
CA LEU A 135 13.32 15.16 -6.51
C LEU A 135 13.81 15.84 -7.79
N ALA A 136 14.95 15.40 -8.34
CA ALA A 136 15.45 15.90 -9.61
C ALA A 136 14.46 15.64 -10.76
N TYR A 137 13.94 14.42 -10.85
CA TYR A 137 12.92 14.05 -11.84
C TYR A 137 11.65 14.90 -11.70
N ARG A 138 11.14 15.07 -10.48
CA ARG A 138 9.91 15.83 -10.22
C ARG A 138 10.07 17.31 -10.58
N ARG A 139 11.21 17.93 -10.23
CA ARG A 139 11.53 19.32 -10.60
C ARG A 139 11.68 19.50 -12.10
N ALA A 140 12.21 18.50 -12.81
CA ALA A 140 12.35 18.54 -14.27
C ALA A 140 11.01 18.36 -15.01
N THR A 141 10.05 17.63 -14.41
CA THR A 141 8.79 17.24 -15.09
C THR A 141 7.58 18.08 -14.68
N ILE A 142 7.62 18.75 -13.52
CA ILE A 142 6.52 19.56 -12.99
C ILE A 142 7.00 21.01 -12.81
N PRO A 143 6.40 21.97 -13.53
CA PRO A 143 6.67 23.37 -13.30
C PRO A 143 6.37 23.78 -11.85
N ASP A 144 7.25 24.56 -11.25
CA ASP A 144 7.12 25.09 -9.89
C ASP A 144 6.89 24.02 -8.81
N TYR A 145 7.53 22.83 -8.97
CA TYR A 145 7.33 21.66 -8.11
C TYR A 145 7.46 22.01 -6.62
N ASP A 146 8.53 22.68 -6.22
CA ASP A 146 8.80 22.98 -4.80
C ASP A 146 7.73 23.91 -4.18
N GLU A 147 7.17 24.83 -4.96
CA GLU A 147 6.11 25.72 -4.48
C GLU A 147 4.74 24.98 -4.45
N ARG A 148 4.43 24.20 -5.50
CA ARG A 148 3.18 23.44 -5.60
C ARG A 148 3.03 22.37 -4.53
N TYR A 149 4.15 21.77 -4.10
CA TYR A 149 4.16 20.67 -3.12
C TYR A 149 4.75 21.13 -1.76
N LYS A 150 4.84 22.44 -1.53
CA LYS A 150 5.27 23.00 -0.25
C LYS A 150 4.43 22.48 0.91
N GLY A 151 5.09 21.87 1.89
CA GLY A 151 4.41 21.25 3.05
C GLY A 151 3.82 19.85 2.80
N LEU A 152 3.90 19.35 1.57
CA LEU A 152 3.47 17.99 1.21
C LEU A 152 4.69 17.07 0.99
N ARG A 153 5.57 17.05 1.98
CA ARG A 153 6.79 16.24 1.90
C ARG A 153 6.43 14.74 1.84
N LYS A 154 7.08 14.02 0.93
CA LYS A 154 7.06 12.56 0.92
C LYS A 154 8.07 12.01 1.92
N PHE A 155 7.74 10.90 2.55
CA PHE A 155 8.64 10.14 3.40
C PHE A 155 9.32 9.04 2.57
N PHE A 156 10.63 8.92 2.74
CA PHE A 156 11.46 7.92 2.06
C PHE A 156 11.98 6.93 3.09
N TYR A 157 11.97 5.66 2.75
CA TYR A 157 12.33 4.57 3.66
C TYR A 157 13.64 3.90 3.26
N CYS A 158 14.45 3.53 4.25
CA CYS A 158 15.51 2.54 4.08
C CYS A 158 14.90 1.14 4.19
N ARG A 159 15.42 0.16 3.41
CA ARG A 159 14.99 -1.24 3.52
C ARG A 159 15.25 -1.80 4.91
N ALA A 160 16.34 -1.37 5.57
CA ALA A 160 16.70 -1.76 6.92
C ALA A 160 15.57 -1.56 7.94
N PHE A 161 14.76 -0.49 7.83
CA PHE A 161 13.60 -0.27 8.69
C PHE A 161 12.63 -1.47 8.68
N PHE A 162 12.32 -1.99 7.50
CA PHE A 162 11.43 -3.14 7.36
C PHE A 162 12.09 -4.46 7.75
N GLU A 163 13.40 -4.60 7.51
CA GLU A 163 14.19 -5.77 7.94
C GLU A 163 14.25 -5.86 9.46
N ASP A 164 14.44 -4.75 10.15
CA ASP A 164 14.46 -4.67 11.60
C ASP A 164 13.08 -4.98 12.20
N PHE A 165 12.02 -4.44 11.62
CA PHE A 165 10.65 -4.79 12.01
C PHE A 165 10.38 -6.30 11.82
N ALA A 166 10.72 -6.85 10.67
CA ALA A 166 10.52 -8.27 10.40
C ALA A 166 11.31 -9.15 11.39
N ARG A 167 12.54 -8.78 11.72
CA ARG A 167 13.37 -9.48 12.71
C ARG A 167 12.77 -9.42 14.12
N ALA A 168 12.27 -8.24 14.54
CA ALA A 168 11.64 -8.05 15.85
C ALA A 168 10.37 -8.88 16.03
N HIS A 169 9.65 -9.17 14.93
CA HIS A 169 8.36 -9.89 14.94
C HIS A 169 8.44 -11.33 14.40
N ASP A 170 9.65 -11.86 14.21
CA ASP A 170 9.91 -13.23 13.69
C ASP A 170 9.20 -13.51 12.34
N LEU A 171 9.31 -12.57 11.40
CA LEU A 171 8.74 -12.67 10.06
C LEU A 171 9.83 -12.99 9.02
N ASN A 172 9.44 -13.71 7.97
CA ASN A 172 10.21 -13.74 6.73
C ASN A 172 9.91 -12.47 5.92
N ILE A 173 10.93 -11.92 5.26
CA ILE A 173 10.79 -10.69 4.45
C ILE A 173 11.43 -10.87 3.09
N ASN A 174 10.85 -10.27 2.06
CA ASN A 174 11.45 -10.11 0.75
C ASN A 174 11.07 -8.78 0.09
N PHE A 175 11.83 -8.39 -0.94
CA PHE A 175 11.68 -7.13 -1.67
C PHE A 175 11.47 -7.42 -3.17
N PRO A 176 10.33 -7.99 -3.58
CA PRO A 176 10.09 -8.32 -4.97
C PRO A 176 9.89 -7.08 -5.83
N ALA A 177 10.37 -7.12 -7.06
CA ALA A 177 9.95 -6.15 -8.07
C ALA A 177 8.50 -6.43 -8.47
N ILE A 178 7.71 -5.36 -8.59
CA ILE A 178 6.39 -5.39 -9.23
C ILE A 178 6.52 -4.46 -10.43
N GLU A 179 6.71 -5.04 -11.59
CA GLU A 179 6.85 -4.29 -12.83
C GLU A 179 5.49 -3.72 -13.24
N MET A 180 5.49 -2.43 -13.56
CA MET A 180 4.35 -1.74 -14.15
C MET A 180 4.85 -0.98 -15.37
N GLU A 181 4.34 -1.34 -16.54
CA GLU A 181 4.66 -0.65 -17.78
C GLU A 181 4.19 0.82 -17.67
N ASP A 182 5.07 1.73 -18.11
CA ASP A 182 4.82 3.19 -18.10
C ASP A 182 4.54 3.84 -16.73
N TYR A 183 4.81 3.14 -15.63
CA TYR A 183 4.70 3.75 -14.32
C TYR A 183 5.95 4.56 -13.99
N TRP A 184 5.82 5.87 -14.07
CA TRP A 184 6.93 6.83 -13.90
C TRP A 184 7.67 6.71 -12.55
N ASN A 185 6.99 6.21 -11.49
CA ASN A 185 7.55 6.12 -10.14
C ASN A 185 8.43 4.86 -9.93
N THR A 186 8.35 3.88 -10.82
CA THR A 186 9.08 2.59 -10.73
C THR A 186 10.56 2.72 -10.36
N PRO A 187 11.35 3.69 -10.90
CA PRO A 187 12.78 3.80 -10.57
C PRO A 187 13.07 4.29 -9.14
N PHE A 188 12.06 4.82 -8.43
CA PHE A 188 12.21 5.52 -7.16
C PHE A 188 11.57 4.79 -5.99
N VAL A 189 11.03 3.60 -6.22
CA VAL A 189 10.27 2.84 -5.23
C VAL A 189 10.72 1.40 -5.11
N PHE A 190 10.38 0.78 -4.00
CA PHE A 190 10.49 -0.65 -3.78
C PHE A 190 9.23 -1.19 -3.12
N ASN A 191 9.12 -2.52 -3.04
CA ASN A 191 8.01 -3.19 -2.39
C ASN A 191 8.53 -4.12 -1.30
N VAL A 192 7.71 -4.34 -0.28
CA VAL A 192 8.03 -5.21 0.86
C VAL A 192 6.91 -6.22 1.03
N PHE A 193 7.28 -7.49 1.18
CA PHE A 193 6.35 -8.54 1.57
C PHE A 193 6.90 -9.29 2.77
N MET A 194 6.08 -9.39 3.80
CA MET A 194 6.41 -10.07 5.05
C MET A 194 5.42 -11.21 5.29
N TYR A 195 5.93 -12.32 5.84
CA TYR A 195 5.16 -13.53 6.05
C TYR A 195 5.43 -14.08 7.45
N ARG A 196 4.39 -14.56 8.12
CA ARG A 196 4.58 -15.32 9.36
C ARG A 196 5.35 -16.61 9.06
N LYS A 197 6.26 -16.99 9.99
CA LYS A 197 6.98 -18.26 9.93
C LYS A 197 6.08 -19.44 10.31
#